data_b9963cbe4e7b9355a3632c8c6da79a8c
#
_entry.id   b9963cbe4e7b9355a3632c8c6da79a8c
#
_cell.length_a   1.000
_cell.length_b   1.000
_cell.length_c   1.000
_cell.angle_alpha   90.00
_cell.angle_beta   90.00
_cell.angle_gamma   90.00
#
_symmetry.space_group_name_H-M   'P 1'
#
loop_
_entity.id
_entity.type
_entity.pdbx_description
1 polymer ?
#
loop_
_entity_poly.entity_id
_entity_poly.type
_entity_poly.pdbx_seq_one_letter_code
_entity_poly.pdbx_strand_id
1 'polypeptide(L)'
;MFDLHKLLAPFTTRSHEEEIPPMDGPFQPNDRIEEASLYASVPGVERILAAGDWLYFSSGNKVQRRSLKKKSKKSETVFEGSGHITCLAALGDGNILAGVQDRGIEIFHGKDKGRTIESVQSRALPSVTGIVADEDGRLFIANASMQHAAQSWTADLLSHGATGFVGSIDGNGGERILADGLSFAAGLAFGATQRKLLVSESWKHRLIGIDLDHDAVQQTILANLPGYPGQIISDMHGGYWLSLFALRTQLVEFILNQTKFRERMIREIDPKYWLAPSLRRSDHHMLPMQQGAVKKLGVVKPWAPPRSYGLVVKLDHHCRPVASFHSRANGKRHGVTSLTCTGECLYASSFSAEEIIGIPCDESGAA
;
A
#
# COMPACT_ATOMS: atom_id res chain seq x y z
N MET A 1 46.32 -18.74 -18.99
CA MET A 1 45.77 -17.38 -19.02
C MET A 1 44.48 -17.41 -18.20
N PHE A 2 44.53 -16.94 -16.95
CA PHE A 2 43.35 -16.94 -16.06
C PHE A 2 42.37 -15.87 -16.53
N ASP A 3 41.17 -16.27 -16.80
CA ASP A 3 40.06 -15.37 -17.26
C ASP A 3 39.56 -14.55 -16.07
N LEU A 4 40.07 -13.35 -15.90
CA LEU A 4 39.69 -12.40 -14.85
C LEU A 4 38.21 -12.01 -14.92
N HIS A 5 37.59 -12.10 -16.12
CA HIS A 5 36.16 -11.82 -16.31
C HIS A 5 35.25 -12.80 -15.58
N LYS A 6 35.63 -14.08 -15.42
CA LYS A 6 34.85 -15.07 -14.66
C LYS A 6 34.92 -14.87 -13.15
N LEU A 7 35.98 -14.22 -12.64
CA LEU A 7 36.12 -13.93 -11.21
C LEU A 7 35.38 -12.66 -10.80
N LEU A 8 35.16 -11.73 -11.72
CA LEU A 8 34.49 -10.46 -11.48
C LEU A 8 32.98 -10.51 -11.84
N ALA A 9 32.54 -11.55 -12.54
CA ALA A 9 31.13 -11.72 -12.93
C ALA A 9 30.11 -11.63 -11.76
N PRO A 10 30.38 -12.12 -10.53
CA PRO A 10 29.50 -11.94 -9.38
C PRO A 10 29.40 -10.48 -8.90
N PHE A 11 30.30 -9.60 -9.30
CA PHE A 11 30.38 -8.21 -8.86
C PHE A 11 29.87 -7.19 -9.90
N THR A 12 29.63 -7.64 -11.15
CA THR A 12 29.35 -6.73 -12.27
C THR A 12 27.94 -6.80 -12.82
N THR A 13 27.07 -7.67 -12.31
CA THR A 13 25.68 -7.80 -12.76
C THR A 13 24.67 -7.54 -11.62
N ARG A 14 24.83 -6.41 -10.92
CA ARG A 14 23.65 -5.83 -10.24
C ARG A 14 22.82 -5.18 -11.34
N SER A 15 21.63 -5.71 -11.58
CA SER A 15 20.65 -5.01 -12.40
C SER A 15 20.35 -3.66 -11.72
N HIS A 16 20.16 -2.59 -12.48
CA HIS A 16 19.76 -1.28 -11.95
C HIS A 16 18.49 -1.35 -11.05
N GLU A 17 17.72 -2.43 -11.16
CA GLU A 17 16.52 -2.71 -10.35
C GLU A 17 16.84 -3.12 -8.89
N GLU A 18 18.07 -3.54 -8.58
CA GLU A 18 18.48 -3.96 -7.24
C GLU A 18 19.01 -2.79 -6.39
N GLU A 19 19.38 -1.68 -7.02
CA GLU A 19 19.89 -0.51 -6.30
C GLU A 19 18.75 0.35 -5.77
N ILE A 20 18.76 0.62 -4.46
CA ILE A 20 17.78 1.48 -3.84
C ILE A 20 18.00 2.91 -4.35
N PRO A 21 16.99 3.56 -4.96
CA PRO A 21 17.14 4.91 -5.47
C PRO A 21 17.40 5.89 -4.32
N PRO A 22 18.19 6.94 -4.57
CA PRO A 22 18.40 8.00 -3.59
C PRO A 22 17.08 8.76 -3.31
N MET A 23 16.99 9.29 -2.11
CA MET A 23 15.87 10.16 -1.70
C MET A 23 16.20 11.61 -2.08
N ASP A 24 16.09 11.90 -3.37
CA ASP A 24 16.35 13.24 -3.96
C ASP A 24 15.24 13.64 -4.95
N GLY A 25 15.33 14.82 -5.51
CA GLY A 25 14.34 15.35 -6.42
C GLY A 25 12.92 15.28 -5.84
N PRO A 26 11.95 14.63 -6.53
CA PRO A 26 10.59 14.48 -6.02
C PRO A 26 10.48 13.70 -4.71
N PHE A 27 11.50 12.92 -4.36
CA PHE A 27 11.57 12.14 -3.12
C PHE A 27 12.37 12.82 -2.01
N GLN A 28 12.70 14.11 -2.14
CA GLN A 28 13.46 14.80 -1.11
C GLN A 28 12.74 14.79 0.24
N PRO A 29 13.40 14.34 1.34
CA PRO A 29 12.80 14.26 2.65
C PRO A 29 12.31 15.61 3.17
N ASN A 30 11.14 15.58 3.81
CA ASN A 30 10.51 16.73 4.47
C ASN A 30 9.75 16.22 5.71
N ASP A 31 8.98 17.09 6.37
CA ASP A 31 8.24 16.78 7.60
C ASP A 31 6.71 16.86 7.43
N ARG A 32 6.21 16.95 6.20
CA ARG A 32 4.79 17.25 5.90
C ARG A 32 3.82 16.26 6.55
N ILE A 33 4.17 14.97 6.68
CA ILE A 33 3.33 13.99 7.38
C ILE A 33 3.33 14.23 8.89
N GLU A 34 4.48 14.56 9.49
CA GLU A 34 4.56 14.86 10.93
C GLU A 34 3.82 16.15 11.29
N GLU A 35 3.81 17.14 10.40
CA GLU A 35 3.18 18.45 10.58
C GLU A 35 1.71 18.48 10.18
N ALA A 36 1.22 17.43 9.51
CA ALA A 36 -0.16 17.35 9.05
C ALA A 36 -1.18 17.47 10.19
N SER A 37 -2.33 18.02 9.89
CA SER A 37 -3.42 18.18 10.86
C SER A 37 -3.97 16.84 11.33
N LEU A 38 -4.13 16.66 12.63
CA LEU A 38 -4.81 15.49 13.19
C LEU A 38 -6.32 15.56 12.92
N TYR A 39 -6.84 14.59 12.17
CA TYR A 39 -8.28 14.43 11.99
C TYR A 39 -8.90 13.58 13.11
N ALA A 40 -8.32 12.41 13.41
CA ALA A 40 -8.78 11.51 14.46
C ALA A 40 -7.65 10.62 15.00
N SER A 41 -7.68 10.32 16.31
CA SER A 41 -6.92 9.22 16.90
C SER A 41 -7.83 7.98 16.92
N VAL A 42 -7.37 6.89 16.32
CA VAL A 42 -8.13 5.64 16.17
C VAL A 42 -7.19 4.47 16.42
N PRO A 43 -7.28 3.82 17.60
CA PRO A 43 -6.47 2.65 17.88
C PRO A 43 -6.61 1.56 16.81
N GLY A 44 -5.49 1.12 16.26
CA GLY A 44 -5.46 0.08 15.24
C GLY A 44 -6.04 0.48 13.89
N VAL A 45 -6.07 1.79 13.54
CA VAL A 45 -6.54 2.23 12.22
C VAL A 45 -5.66 1.69 11.10
N GLU A 46 -6.29 1.15 10.05
CA GLU A 46 -5.58 0.63 8.89
C GLU A 46 -6.11 1.15 7.56
N ARG A 47 -7.41 1.06 7.33
CA ARG A 47 -8.05 1.44 6.07
C ARG A 47 -8.94 2.64 6.27
N ILE A 48 -8.92 3.56 5.32
CA ILE A 48 -9.76 4.75 5.32
C ILE A 48 -10.41 4.95 3.94
N LEU A 49 -11.61 5.53 3.94
CA LEU A 49 -12.38 5.81 2.73
C LEU A 49 -13.27 7.03 2.95
N ALA A 50 -13.13 8.05 2.14
CA ALA A 50 -14.10 9.15 2.06
C ALA A 50 -15.20 8.76 1.07
N ALA A 51 -16.46 8.81 1.50
CA ALA A 51 -17.62 8.58 0.66
C ALA A 51 -18.78 9.48 1.09
N GLY A 52 -19.22 10.35 0.20
CA GLY A 52 -20.19 11.40 0.50
C GLY A 52 -19.69 12.30 1.65
N ASP A 53 -20.53 12.48 2.66
CA ASP A 53 -20.23 13.32 3.84
C ASP A 53 -19.48 12.59 4.95
N TRP A 54 -18.98 11.37 4.68
CA TRP A 54 -18.43 10.49 5.70
C TRP A 54 -17.01 10.05 5.39
N LEU A 55 -16.19 10.00 6.43
CA LEU A 55 -14.94 9.25 6.44
C LEU A 55 -15.19 7.92 7.17
N TYR A 56 -15.08 6.84 6.42
CA TYR A 56 -15.07 5.46 6.94
C TYR A 56 -13.65 5.06 7.28
N PHE A 57 -13.48 4.28 8.34
CA PHE A 57 -12.17 3.76 8.72
C PHE A 57 -12.32 2.41 9.43
N SER A 58 -11.33 1.54 9.20
CA SER A 58 -11.28 0.22 9.83
C SER A 58 -10.35 0.19 11.03
N SER A 59 -10.68 -0.67 11.98
CA SER A 59 -9.84 -1.10 13.09
C SER A 59 -10.14 -2.57 13.37
N GLY A 60 -9.19 -3.45 13.05
CA GLY A 60 -9.41 -4.89 13.09
C GLY A 60 -10.53 -5.33 12.15
N ASN A 61 -11.57 -5.97 12.71
CA ASN A 61 -12.73 -6.43 11.94
C ASN A 61 -13.89 -5.42 11.89
N LYS A 62 -13.72 -4.21 12.44
CA LYS A 62 -14.80 -3.21 12.50
C LYS A 62 -14.56 -2.09 11.51
N VAL A 63 -15.64 -1.61 10.89
CA VAL A 63 -15.68 -0.36 10.15
C VAL A 63 -16.52 0.65 10.93
N GLN A 64 -15.92 1.80 11.16
CA GLN A 64 -16.56 2.94 11.76
C GLN A 64 -16.64 4.08 10.76
N ARG A 65 -17.51 5.06 11.00
CA ARG A 65 -17.55 6.29 10.23
C ARG A 65 -17.66 7.52 11.10
N ARG A 66 -17.22 8.63 10.55
CA ARG A 66 -17.30 9.96 11.15
C ARG A 66 -17.62 10.99 10.08
N SER A 67 -18.44 11.97 10.42
CA SER A 67 -18.81 13.03 9.48
C SER A 67 -17.60 13.92 9.13
N LEU A 68 -17.41 14.19 7.84
CA LEU A 68 -16.46 15.16 7.33
C LEU A 68 -16.93 16.61 7.55
N LYS A 69 -18.26 16.83 7.56
CA LYS A 69 -18.87 18.17 7.67
C LYS A 69 -19.12 18.62 9.11
N LYS A 70 -19.41 17.68 10.03
CA LYS A 70 -19.77 18.02 11.40
C LYS A 70 -18.51 18.10 12.28
N LYS A 71 -18.41 19.14 13.11
CA LYS A 71 -17.36 19.27 14.15
C LYS A 71 -17.43 18.19 15.23
N SER A 72 -18.42 17.28 15.17
CA SER A 72 -18.57 16.17 16.11
C SER A 72 -17.41 15.20 15.99
N LYS A 73 -16.75 14.94 17.10
CA LYS A 73 -15.67 13.94 17.20
C LYS A 73 -16.18 12.50 17.41
N LYS A 74 -17.51 12.28 17.38
CA LYS A 74 -18.10 10.97 17.65
C LYS A 74 -18.04 10.10 16.41
N SER A 75 -17.51 8.89 16.56
CA SER A 75 -17.53 7.83 15.55
C SER A 75 -18.63 6.82 15.87
N GLU A 76 -19.17 6.18 14.85
CA GLU A 76 -20.16 5.11 15.00
C GLU A 76 -19.71 3.87 14.22
N THR A 77 -19.86 2.69 14.80
CA THR A 77 -19.61 1.43 14.11
C THR A 77 -20.77 1.16 13.16
N VAL A 78 -20.45 0.91 11.88
CA VAL A 78 -21.42 0.67 10.82
C VAL A 78 -21.35 -0.73 10.24
N PHE A 79 -20.26 -1.43 10.51
CA PHE A 79 -20.07 -2.80 10.06
C PHE A 79 -19.08 -3.54 10.97
N GLU A 80 -19.30 -4.83 11.16
CA GLU A 80 -18.41 -5.74 11.84
C GLU A 80 -18.30 -7.02 10.98
N GLY A 81 -17.13 -7.22 10.36
CA GLY A 81 -16.84 -8.37 9.51
C GLY A 81 -16.48 -9.61 10.32
N SER A 82 -16.54 -10.77 9.70
CA SER A 82 -16.11 -12.04 10.30
C SER A 82 -14.58 -12.16 10.41
N GLY A 83 -13.84 -11.36 9.65
CA GLY A 83 -12.38 -11.30 9.62
C GLY A 83 -11.87 -9.86 9.59
N HIS A 84 -10.55 -9.72 9.53
CA HIS A 84 -9.88 -8.42 9.44
C HIS A 84 -10.25 -7.66 8.16
N ILE A 85 -10.45 -6.35 8.25
CA ILE A 85 -10.79 -5.51 7.11
C ILE A 85 -9.50 -5.16 6.34
N THR A 86 -9.41 -5.62 5.10
CA THR A 86 -8.21 -5.51 4.28
C THR A 86 -8.25 -4.37 3.26
N CYS A 87 -9.45 -3.93 2.85
CA CYS A 87 -9.66 -2.72 2.06
C CYS A 87 -11.08 -2.17 2.25
N LEU A 88 -11.29 -0.93 1.83
CA LEU A 88 -12.61 -0.28 1.76
C LEU A 88 -12.77 0.35 0.37
N ALA A 89 -13.96 0.27 -0.20
CA ALA A 89 -14.28 0.88 -1.48
C ALA A 89 -15.71 1.42 -1.48
N ALA A 90 -15.93 2.52 -2.21
CA ALA A 90 -17.27 3.04 -2.51
C ALA A 90 -17.50 2.94 -4.01
N LEU A 91 -18.68 2.50 -4.41
CA LEU A 91 -19.11 2.43 -5.79
C LEU A 91 -19.99 3.62 -6.15
N GLY A 92 -20.04 3.98 -7.44
CA GLY A 92 -20.82 5.09 -7.95
C GLY A 92 -22.34 4.93 -7.71
N ASP A 93 -22.83 3.71 -7.48
CA ASP A 93 -24.21 3.39 -7.18
C ASP A 93 -24.58 3.51 -5.68
N GLY A 94 -23.66 3.96 -4.85
CA GLY A 94 -23.83 4.17 -3.41
C GLY A 94 -23.55 2.94 -2.54
N ASN A 95 -23.15 1.81 -3.12
CA ASN A 95 -22.71 0.66 -2.36
C ASN A 95 -21.32 0.93 -1.74
N ILE A 96 -21.11 0.49 -0.47
CA ILE A 96 -19.81 0.52 0.20
C ILE A 96 -19.41 -0.90 0.56
N LEU A 97 -18.19 -1.24 0.18
CA LEU A 97 -17.63 -2.58 0.23
C LEU A 97 -16.46 -2.63 1.19
N ALA A 98 -16.31 -3.77 1.85
CA ALA A 98 -15.14 -4.13 2.64
C ALA A 98 -14.53 -5.41 2.08
N GLY A 99 -13.22 -5.41 1.82
CA GLY A 99 -12.45 -6.64 1.73
C GLY A 99 -12.30 -7.21 3.14
N VAL A 100 -12.66 -8.47 3.32
CA VAL A 100 -12.61 -9.17 4.60
C VAL A 100 -11.68 -10.38 4.45
N GLN A 101 -10.68 -10.45 5.30
CA GLN A 101 -9.67 -11.51 5.28
C GLN A 101 -10.33 -12.90 5.28
N ASP A 102 -9.91 -13.77 4.35
CA ASP A 102 -10.38 -15.15 4.14
C ASP A 102 -11.89 -15.29 3.80
N ARG A 103 -12.57 -14.17 3.49
CA ARG A 103 -14.00 -14.13 3.14
C ARG A 103 -14.27 -13.51 1.78
N GLY A 104 -13.34 -12.72 1.25
CA GLY A 104 -13.53 -11.96 0.03
C GLY A 104 -14.07 -10.56 0.29
N ILE A 105 -15.16 -10.18 -0.35
CA ILE A 105 -15.74 -8.84 -0.30
C ILE A 105 -17.14 -8.92 0.28
N GLU A 106 -17.44 -8.05 1.25
CA GLU A 106 -18.78 -7.90 1.83
C GLU A 106 -19.30 -6.50 1.54
N ILE A 107 -20.55 -6.40 1.01
CA ILE A 107 -21.23 -5.12 0.79
C ILE A 107 -22.01 -4.78 2.05
N PHE A 108 -21.55 -3.76 2.78
CA PHE A 108 -22.14 -3.44 4.09
C PHE A 108 -23.06 -2.20 4.08
N HIS A 109 -23.09 -1.45 2.98
CA HIS A 109 -23.98 -0.30 2.79
C HIS A 109 -24.43 -0.21 1.34
N GLY A 110 -25.61 0.39 1.11
CA GLY A 110 -26.21 0.57 -0.22
C GLY A 110 -27.32 -0.45 -0.51
N LYS A 111 -27.75 -0.51 -1.78
CA LYS A 111 -28.85 -1.37 -2.25
C LYS A 111 -28.53 -2.87 -2.18
N ASP A 112 -27.25 -3.22 -2.34
CA ASP A 112 -26.78 -4.62 -2.35
C ASP A 112 -26.23 -5.06 -0.99
N LYS A 113 -26.56 -4.34 0.09
CA LYS A 113 -26.12 -4.68 1.44
C LYS A 113 -26.42 -6.13 1.81
N GLY A 114 -25.40 -6.83 2.31
CA GLY A 114 -25.43 -8.25 2.70
C GLY A 114 -24.99 -9.22 1.59
N ARG A 115 -24.76 -8.73 0.37
CA ARG A 115 -24.17 -9.54 -0.69
C ARG A 115 -22.66 -9.73 -0.42
N THR A 116 -22.17 -10.94 -0.73
CA THR A 116 -20.75 -11.31 -0.64
C THR A 116 -20.22 -11.71 -2.01
N ILE A 117 -18.90 -11.52 -2.23
CA ILE A 117 -18.15 -11.98 -3.40
C ILE A 117 -16.94 -12.72 -2.86
N GLU A 118 -16.91 -14.04 -2.97
CA GLU A 118 -15.89 -14.88 -2.36
C GLU A 118 -14.81 -15.33 -3.33
N SER A 119 -15.06 -15.23 -4.65
CA SER A 119 -14.14 -15.70 -5.69
C SER A 119 -14.29 -14.92 -7.00
N VAL A 120 -13.30 -15.06 -7.87
CA VAL A 120 -13.34 -14.68 -9.29
C VAL A 120 -12.84 -15.86 -10.10
N GLN A 121 -13.63 -16.35 -11.08
CA GLN A 121 -13.37 -17.58 -11.83
C GLN A 121 -13.03 -18.78 -10.92
N SER A 122 -13.81 -18.98 -9.86
CA SER A 122 -13.61 -20.01 -8.84
C SER A 122 -12.30 -19.85 -8.04
N ARG A 123 -11.55 -18.79 -8.23
CA ARG A 123 -10.35 -18.46 -7.47
C ARG A 123 -10.74 -17.64 -6.26
N ALA A 124 -10.49 -18.14 -5.07
CA ALA A 124 -10.83 -17.48 -3.81
C ALA A 124 -10.16 -16.10 -3.67
N LEU A 125 -10.77 -15.25 -2.87
CA LEU A 125 -10.32 -13.90 -2.55
C LEU A 125 -9.89 -13.76 -1.08
N PRO A 126 -8.84 -14.47 -0.62
CA PRO A 126 -8.47 -14.47 0.79
C PRO A 126 -7.88 -13.14 1.27
N SER A 127 -7.30 -12.33 0.38
CA SER A 127 -6.50 -11.16 0.76
C SER A 127 -6.75 -9.98 -0.19
N VAL A 128 -8.00 -9.51 -0.25
CA VAL A 128 -8.41 -8.39 -1.11
C VAL A 128 -7.79 -7.08 -0.60
N THR A 129 -7.07 -6.37 -1.47
CA THR A 129 -6.33 -5.14 -1.12
C THR A 129 -6.77 -3.92 -1.91
N GLY A 130 -7.51 -4.12 -3.00
CA GLY A 130 -8.02 -3.04 -3.83
C GLY A 130 -9.29 -3.44 -4.56
N ILE A 131 -10.26 -2.52 -4.62
CA ILE A 131 -11.52 -2.67 -5.35
C ILE A 131 -11.79 -1.34 -6.03
N VAL A 132 -12.05 -1.37 -7.34
CA VAL A 132 -12.56 -0.24 -8.09
C VAL A 132 -13.67 -0.70 -9.03
N ALA A 133 -14.56 0.20 -9.43
CA ALA A 133 -15.60 -0.09 -10.42
C ALA A 133 -15.56 0.94 -11.53
N ASP A 134 -15.82 0.52 -12.77
CA ASP A 134 -16.03 1.42 -13.89
C ASP A 134 -17.48 1.98 -13.90
N GLU A 135 -17.75 2.83 -14.88
CA GLU A 135 -19.07 3.47 -15.04
C GLU A 135 -20.19 2.46 -15.37
N ASP A 136 -19.85 1.32 -15.96
CA ASP A 136 -20.77 0.23 -16.28
C ASP A 136 -21.03 -0.68 -15.06
N GLY A 137 -20.38 -0.42 -13.93
CA GLY A 137 -20.51 -1.19 -12.69
C GLY A 137 -19.69 -2.49 -12.70
N ARG A 138 -18.77 -2.68 -13.65
CA ARG A 138 -17.81 -3.78 -13.62
C ARG A 138 -16.83 -3.56 -12.47
N LEU A 139 -16.71 -4.56 -11.60
CA LEU A 139 -15.76 -4.57 -10.50
C LEU A 139 -14.39 -5.06 -10.97
N PHE A 140 -13.35 -4.41 -10.48
CA PHE A 140 -11.97 -4.85 -10.59
C PHE A 140 -11.41 -5.04 -9.19
N ILE A 141 -10.75 -6.16 -8.96
CA ILE A 141 -10.39 -6.64 -7.63
C ILE A 141 -8.92 -7.03 -7.65
N ALA A 142 -8.11 -6.44 -6.77
CA ALA A 142 -6.76 -6.87 -6.49
C ALA A 142 -6.76 -7.77 -5.25
N ASN A 143 -6.18 -8.96 -5.36
CA ASN A 143 -5.90 -9.88 -4.26
C ASN A 143 -4.39 -10.02 -4.11
N ALA A 144 -3.88 -9.70 -2.92
CA ALA A 144 -2.43 -9.55 -2.71
C ALA A 144 -1.69 -10.89 -2.71
N SER A 145 -2.23 -11.89 -2.05
CA SER A 145 -1.62 -13.21 -1.90
C SER A 145 -2.69 -14.28 -1.75
N MET A 146 -2.39 -15.47 -2.25
CA MET A 146 -3.17 -16.70 -2.03
C MET A 146 -2.63 -17.52 -0.85
N GLN A 147 -1.46 -17.17 -0.33
CA GLN A 147 -0.73 -17.95 0.67
C GLN A 147 -0.68 -17.29 2.04
N HIS A 148 -0.69 -15.95 2.07
CA HIS A 148 -0.55 -15.19 3.30
C HIS A 148 -1.68 -14.18 3.45
N ALA A 149 -2.13 -14.01 4.68
CA ALA A 149 -3.04 -12.93 5.05
C ALA A 149 -2.40 -11.55 4.79
N ALA A 150 -3.22 -10.54 4.49
CA ALA A 150 -2.72 -9.18 4.25
C ALA A 150 -1.92 -8.62 5.44
N GLN A 151 -2.28 -8.99 6.68
CA GLN A 151 -1.52 -8.61 7.88
C GLN A 151 -0.17 -9.33 8.00
N SER A 152 -0.04 -10.52 7.39
CA SER A 152 1.18 -11.33 7.38
C SER A 152 2.09 -10.98 6.18
N TRP A 153 1.99 -9.76 5.68
CA TRP A 153 2.72 -9.28 4.51
C TRP A 153 4.25 -9.44 4.62
N THR A 154 4.82 -9.36 5.84
CA THR A 154 6.24 -9.64 6.06
C THR A 154 6.62 -11.08 5.78
N ALA A 155 5.73 -12.03 6.10
CA ALA A 155 5.94 -13.44 5.75
C ALA A 155 5.87 -13.65 4.23
N ASP A 156 4.92 -13.00 3.56
CA ASP A 156 4.80 -13.03 2.09
C ASP A 156 6.04 -12.42 1.42
N LEU A 157 6.51 -11.26 1.87
CA LEU A 157 7.75 -10.64 1.40
C LEU A 157 8.94 -11.59 1.57
N LEU A 158 9.15 -12.10 2.78
CA LEU A 158 10.29 -12.98 3.08
C LEU A 158 10.20 -14.34 2.37
N SER A 159 9.01 -14.77 1.97
CA SER A 159 8.80 -15.98 1.17
C SER A 159 8.90 -15.73 -0.34
N HIS A 160 9.18 -14.49 -0.78
CA HIS A 160 9.10 -14.07 -2.19
C HIS A 160 7.74 -14.39 -2.80
N GLY A 161 6.65 -14.06 -2.08
CA GLY A 161 5.29 -14.30 -2.53
C GLY A 161 5.01 -13.69 -3.90
N ALA A 162 4.48 -14.50 -4.80
CA ALA A 162 4.10 -14.09 -6.15
C ALA A 162 2.80 -14.79 -6.57
N THR A 163 1.82 -14.79 -5.69
CA THR A 163 0.51 -15.45 -5.91
C THR A 163 -0.64 -14.46 -5.95
N GLY A 164 -0.32 -13.16 -5.99
CA GLY A 164 -1.30 -12.10 -6.16
C GLY A 164 -1.90 -12.10 -7.56
N PHE A 165 -3.11 -11.57 -7.69
CA PHE A 165 -3.78 -11.44 -8.98
C PHE A 165 -4.73 -10.23 -9.02
N VAL A 166 -5.11 -9.84 -10.23
CA VAL A 166 -6.21 -8.90 -10.47
C VAL A 166 -7.28 -9.62 -11.27
N GLY A 167 -8.51 -9.57 -10.78
CA GLY A 167 -9.68 -10.10 -11.44
C GLY A 167 -10.74 -9.05 -11.73
N SER A 168 -11.70 -9.37 -12.61
CA SER A 168 -12.87 -8.54 -12.87
C SER A 168 -14.15 -9.34 -12.85
N ILE A 169 -15.25 -8.68 -12.47
CA ILE A 169 -16.62 -9.22 -12.51
C ILE A 169 -17.49 -8.16 -13.17
N ASP A 170 -18.12 -8.50 -14.28
CA ASP A 170 -19.06 -7.60 -14.97
C ASP A 170 -20.48 -7.66 -14.37
N GLY A 171 -21.34 -6.72 -14.80
CA GLY A 171 -22.73 -6.62 -14.32
C GLY A 171 -23.60 -7.83 -14.67
N ASN A 172 -23.19 -8.67 -15.61
CA ASN A 172 -23.90 -9.89 -16.03
C ASN A 172 -23.33 -11.16 -15.36
N GLY A 173 -22.33 -10.99 -14.46
CA GLY A 173 -21.67 -12.09 -13.78
C GLY A 173 -20.54 -12.74 -14.57
N GLY A 174 -20.10 -12.14 -15.69
CA GLY A 174 -18.90 -12.58 -16.41
C GLY A 174 -17.64 -12.27 -15.59
N GLU A 175 -16.78 -13.26 -15.43
CA GLU A 175 -15.58 -13.17 -14.59
C GLU A 175 -14.32 -13.38 -15.42
N ARG A 176 -13.26 -12.62 -15.13
CA ARG A 176 -11.93 -12.76 -15.76
C ARG A 176 -10.80 -12.56 -14.76
N ILE A 177 -9.71 -13.33 -14.93
CA ILE A 177 -8.41 -13.00 -14.35
C ILE A 177 -7.66 -12.15 -15.39
N LEU A 178 -7.29 -10.94 -15.01
CA LEU A 178 -6.62 -9.95 -15.84
C LEU A 178 -5.09 -9.99 -15.71
N ALA A 179 -4.62 -10.28 -14.50
CA ALA A 179 -3.20 -10.44 -14.20
C ALA A 179 -3.03 -11.48 -13.10
N ASP A 180 -1.98 -12.29 -13.20
CA ASP A 180 -1.68 -13.37 -12.26
C ASP A 180 -0.18 -13.39 -11.93
N GLY A 181 0.19 -14.08 -10.85
CA GLY A 181 1.58 -14.19 -10.43
C GLY A 181 2.17 -12.86 -9.94
N LEU A 182 1.33 -11.94 -9.45
CA LEU A 182 1.78 -10.65 -8.94
C LEU A 182 2.44 -10.79 -7.56
N SER A 183 3.56 -10.09 -7.40
CA SER A 183 4.30 -10.06 -6.14
C SER A 183 3.69 -9.03 -5.19
N PHE A 184 2.58 -9.41 -4.57
CA PHE A 184 1.76 -8.64 -3.65
C PHE A 184 1.09 -7.43 -4.32
N ALA A 185 -0.06 -7.65 -4.96
CA ALA A 185 -0.91 -6.59 -5.52
C ALA A 185 -1.55 -5.79 -4.39
N ALA A 186 -0.98 -4.63 -4.02
CA ALA A 186 -1.34 -3.90 -2.79
C ALA A 186 -2.32 -2.75 -3.00
N GLY A 187 -2.48 -2.28 -4.22
CA GLY A 187 -3.36 -1.16 -4.55
C GLY A 187 -3.84 -1.23 -5.98
N LEU A 188 -5.00 -0.65 -6.24
CA LEU A 188 -5.67 -0.64 -7.54
C LEU A 188 -6.35 0.71 -7.78
N ALA A 189 -6.12 1.30 -8.95
CA ALA A 189 -6.81 2.50 -9.41
C ALA A 189 -7.02 2.45 -10.92
N PHE A 190 -7.94 3.27 -11.43
CA PHE A 190 -7.99 3.51 -12.87
C PHE A 190 -6.89 4.46 -13.32
N GLY A 191 -6.34 4.23 -14.50
CA GLY A 191 -5.54 5.20 -15.22
C GLY A 191 -6.40 6.39 -15.72
N ALA A 192 -5.77 7.38 -16.32
CA ALA A 192 -6.42 8.61 -16.74
C ALA A 192 -7.65 8.40 -17.67
N THR A 193 -7.73 7.30 -18.40
CA THR A 193 -8.79 7.02 -19.38
C THR A 193 -9.75 5.92 -18.97
N GLN A 194 -9.70 5.40 -17.75
CA GLN A 194 -10.44 4.19 -17.31
C GLN A 194 -10.27 2.93 -18.18
N ARG A 195 -9.47 3.00 -19.24
CA ARG A 195 -9.11 1.88 -20.12
C ARG A 195 -7.87 1.13 -19.65
N LYS A 196 -7.26 1.62 -18.60
CA LYS A 196 -6.08 1.04 -17.98
C LYS A 196 -6.28 0.97 -16.47
N LEU A 197 -5.91 -0.16 -15.87
CA LEU A 197 -5.78 -0.27 -14.42
C LEU A 197 -4.32 -0.04 -14.04
N LEU A 198 -4.12 0.69 -12.96
CA LEU A 198 -2.85 0.85 -12.27
C LEU A 198 -2.83 -0.07 -11.06
N VAL A 199 -1.81 -0.89 -10.95
CA VAL A 199 -1.63 -1.85 -9.85
C VAL A 199 -0.29 -1.63 -9.18
N SER A 200 -0.30 -1.52 -7.86
CA SER A 200 0.92 -1.53 -7.05
C SER A 200 1.41 -2.95 -6.85
N GLU A 201 2.58 -3.30 -7.40
CA GLU A 201 3.25 -4.58 -7.16
C GLU A 201 4.38 -4.38 -6.15
N SER A 202 4.06 -4.64 -4.85
CA SER A 202 4.87 -4.16 -3.72
C SER A 202 6.27 -4.73 -3.69
N TRP A 203 6.42 -6.06 -3.87
CA TRP A 203 7.74 -6.70 -3.74
C TRP A 203 8.65 -6.47 -4.94
N LYS A 204 8.10 -5.98 -6.06
CA LYS A 204 8.86 -5.50 -7.21
C LYS A 204 9.02 -3.98 -7.24
N HIS A 205 8.59 -3.27 -6.20
CA HIS A 205 8.78 -1.83 -6.03
C HIS A 205 8.34 -1.03 -7.26
N ARG A 206 7.17 -1.40 -7.84
CA ARG A 206 6.72 -0.83 -9.11
C ARG A 206 5.20 -0.64 -9.18
N LEU A 207 4.80 0.19 -10.14
CA LEU A 207 3.43 0.23 -10.66
C LEU A 207 3.42 -0.45 -12.02
N ILE A 208 2.41 -1.29 -12.25
CA ILE A 208 2.09 -1.82 -13.57
C ILE A 208 0.76 -1.26 -14.05
N GLY A 209 0.63 -1.12 -15.37
CA GLY A 209 -0.62 -0.82 -16.06
C GLY A 209 -1.14 -2.08 -16.73
N ILE A 210 -2.42 -2.37 -16.57
CA ILE A 210 -3.13 -3.45 -17.27
C ILE A 210 -4.04 -2.78 -18.28
N ASP A 211 -3.84 -3.04 -19.57
CA ASP A 211 -4.68 -2.52 -20.65
C ASP A 211 -5.98 -3.32 -20.71
N LEU A 212 -7.12 -2.65 -20.60
CA LEU A 212 -8.44 -3.29 -20.60
C LEU A 212 -9.00 -3.53 -22.02
N ASP A 213 -8.46 -2.84 -23.03
CA ASP A 213 -8.89 -2.96 -24.42
C ASP A 213 -8.11 -4.05 -25.18
N HIS A 214 -6.87 -4.36 -24.75
CA HIS A 214 -5.95 -5.26 -25.46
C HIS A 214 -5.57 -6.46 -24.59
N ASP A 215 -6.52 -7.37 -24.37
CA ASP A 215 -6.32 -8.66 -23.68
C ASP A 215 -5.52 -8.58 -22.36
N ALA A 216 -5.71 -7.51 -21.61
CA ALA A 216 -5.05 -7.28 -20.32
C ALA A 216 -3.50 -7.27 -20.41
N VAL A 217 -2.94 -6.77 -21.51
CA VAL A 217 -1.49 -6.61 -21.65
C VAL A 217 -0.95 -5.78 -20.51
N GLN A 218 0.08 -6.30 -19.85
CA GLN A 218 0.72 -5.65 -18.69
C GLN A 218 1.96 -4.86 -19.14
N GLN A 219 2.11 -3.66 -18.60
CA GLN A 219 3.26 -2.80 -18.81
C GLN A 219 3.75 -2.21 -17.50
N THR A 220 5.06 -2.19 -17.26
CA THR A 220 5.62 -1.42 -16.15
C THR A 220 5.49 0.08 -16.45
N ILE A 221 4.83 0.80 -15.54
CA ILE A 221 4.58 2.25 -15.65
C ILE A 221 5.61 3.05 -14.85
N LEU A 222 5.91 2.60 -13.64
CA LEU A 222 6.90 3.22 -12.75
C LEU A 222 7.65 2.10 -12.04
N ALA A 223 8.96 2.12 -12.08
CA ALA A 223 9.82 1.10 -11.48
C ALA A 223 10.77 1.71 -10.45
N ASN A 224 11.40 0.83 -9.70
CA ASN A 224 12.47 1.15 -8.75
C ASN A 224 12.09 2.24 -7.74
N LEU A 225 10.91 2.08 -7.11
CA LEU A 225 10.49 2.95 -6.03
C LEU A 225 11.39 2.77 -4.78
N PRO A 226 11.59 3.83 -3.97
CA PRO A 226 12.44 3.76 -2.75
C PRO A 226 11.78 2.99 -1.60
N GLY A 227 10.58 2.48 -1.78
CA GLY A 227 9.80 1.75 -0.78
C GLY A 227 8.83 0.77 -1.41
N TYR A 228 8.03 0.16 -0.57
CA TYR A 228 7.02 -0.82 -0.93
C TYR A 228 5.70 -0.09 -1.27
N PRO A 229 5.30 -0.02 -2.56
CA PRO A 229 4.07 0.67 -2.94
C PRO A 229 2.84 -0.07 -2.38
N GLY A 230 1.97 0.71 -1.77
CA GLY A 230 0.70 0.29 -1.19
C GLY A 230 -0.49 0.77 -2.01
N GLN A 231 -1.44 1.42 -1.31
CA GLN A 231 -2.62 1.94 -1.97
C GLN A 231 -2.28 3.09 -2.93
N ILE A 232 -2.87 3.03 -4.12
CA ILE A 232 -2.89 4.11 -5.11
C ILE A 232 -4.32 4.62 -5.26
N ILE A 233 -4.51 5.93 -5.29
CA ILE A 233 -5.82 6.58 -5.48
C ILE A 233 -5.69 7.76 -6.44
N SER A 234 -6.78 8.12 -7.13
CA SER A 234 -6.87 9.38 -7.87
C SER A 234 -6.77 10.57 -6.91
N ASP A 235 -6.12 11.64 -7.35
CA ASP A 235 -6.10 12.92 -6.63
C ASP A 235 -7.28 13.84 -6.97
N MET A 236 -8.19 13.36 -7.84
CA MET A 236 -9.36 14.07 -8.39
C MET A 236 -9.01 15.27 -9.32
N HIS A 237 -7.71 15.48 -9.63
CA HIS A 237 -7.21 16.53 -10.51
C HIS A 237 -6.40 15.98 -11.70
N GLY A 238 -6.54 14.66 -11.95
CA GLY A 238 -5.90 13.95 -13.06
C GLY A 238 -4.59 13.26 -12.71
N GLY A 239 -4.07 13.43 -11.50
CA GLY A 239 -2.91 12.71 -10.98
C GLY A 239 -3.31 11.66 -9.93
N TYR A 240 -2.30 11.19 -9.16
CA TYR A 240 -2.49 10.13 -8.17
C TYR A 240 -1.73 10.42 -6.88
N TRP A 241 -2.23 9.80 -5.81
CA TRP A 241 -1.51 9.64 -4.55
C TRP A 241 -1.16 8.17 -4.37
N LEU A 242 0.09 7.90 -4.03
CA LEU A 242 0.62 6.56 -3.79
C LEU A 242 1.22 6.49 -2.38
N SER A 243 0.76 5.56 -1.56
CA SER A 243 1.44 5.26 -0.29
C SER A 243 2.65 4.37 -0.53
N LEU A 244 3.77 4.67 0.14
CA LEU A 244 4.86 3.70 0.33
C LEU A 244 4.85 3.32 1.81
N PHE A 245 4.25 2.17 2.13
CA PHE A 245 3.97 1.80 3.51
C PHE A 245 5.20 1.45 4.35
N ALA A 246 6.31 1.12 3.69
CA ALA A 246 7.63 0.96 4.30
C ALA A 246 8.72 1.30 3.26
N LEU A 247 9.92 1.65 3.73
CA LEU A 247 11.06 1.92 2.86
C LEU A 247 11.89 0.66 2.62
N ARG A 248 12.53 0.61 1.46
CA ARG A 248 13.61 -0.34 1.19
C ARG A 248 14.82 0.03 2.01
N THR A 249 15.50 -0.97 2.54
CA THR A 249 16.77 -0.78 3.25
C THR A 249 17.80 -1.77 2.72
N GLN A 250 19.06 -1.36 2.65
CA GLN A 250 20.14 -2.24 2.17
C GLN A 250 20.21 -3.56 2.93
N LEU A 251 19.92 -3.53 4.24
CA LEU A 251 19.94 -4.75 5.05
C LEU A 251 18.81 -5.70 4.67
N VAL A 252 17.58 -5.19 4.46
CA VAL A 252 16.44 -6.03 4.05
C VAL A 252 16.67 -6.60 2.65
N GLU A 253 17.11 -5.78 1.69
CA GLU A 253 17.42 -6.25 0.34
C GLU A 253 18.53 -7.34 0.37
N PHE A 254 19.56 -7.16 1.22
CA PHE A 254 20.57 -8.19 1.43
C PHE A 254 19.95 -9.48 1.98
N ILE A 255 19.10 -9.41 3.00
CA ILE A 255 18.45 -10.59 3.61
C ILE A 255 17.55 -11.30 2.60
N LEU A 256 16.80 -10.56 1.79
CA LEU A 256 15.94 -11.13 0.75
C LEU A 256 16.76 -12.00 -0.24
N ASN A 257 18.00 -11.64 -0.52
CA ASN A 257 18.90 -12.39 -1.39
C ASN A 257 19.64 -13.57 -0.68
N GLN A 258 19.50 -13.72 0.64
CA GLN A 258 20.14 -14.78 1.41
C GLN A 258 19.19 -15.95 1.69
N THR A 259 18.89 -16.77 0.70
CA THR A 259 17.87 -17.84 0.76
C THR A 259 17.95 -18.70 2.01
N LYS A 260 19.11 -19.32 2.28
CA LYS A 260 19.28 -20.23 3.43
C LYS A 260 19.08 -19.54 4.78
N PHE A 261 19.58 -18.31 4.91
CA PHE A 261 19.41 -17.51 6.13
C PHE A 261 17.95 -17.13 6.33
N ARG A 262 17.31 -16.63 5.28
CA ARG A 262 15.91 -16.21 5.29
C ARG A 262 14.97 -17.35 5.64
N GLU A 263 15.10 -18.51 4.99
CA GLU A 263 14.29 -19.71 5.29
C GLU A 263 14.47 -20.18 6.73
N ARG A 264 15.72 -20.17 7.23
CA ARG A 264 16.00 -20.47 8.62
C ARG A 264 15.37 -19.48 9.57
N MET A 265 15.46 -18.18 9.29
CA MET A 265 14.83 -17.11 10.08
C MET A 265 13.32 -17.29 10.16
N ILE A 266 12.66 -17.54 9.03
CA ILE A 266 11.19 -17.76 8.98
C ILE A 266 10.81 -18.97 9.84
N ARG A 267 11.58 -20.06 9.80
CA ARG A 267 11.27 -21.30 10.51
C ARG A 267 11.55 -21.25 12.01
N GLU A 268 12.62 -20.57 12.44
CA GLU A 268 13.18 -20.68 13.78
C GLU A 268 12.98 -19.45 14.66
N ILE A 269 12.67 -18.28 14.08
CA ILE A 269 12.62 -17.01 14.80
C ILE A 269 11.18 -16.51 14.86
N ASP A 270 10.76 -16.00 16.03
CA ASP A 270 9.46 -15.34 16.20
C ASP A 270 9.35 -14.15 15.21
N PRO A 271 8.25 -14.00 14.46
CA PRO A 271 8.07 -12.94 13.47
C PRO A 271 8.39 -11.53 13.94
N LYS A 272 8.16 -11.23 15.22
CA LYS A 272 8.48 -9.90 15.80
C LYS A 272 9.98 -9.56 15.74
N TYR A 273 10.85 -10.57 15.66
CA TYR A 273 12.30 -10.41 15.59
C TYR A 273 12.87 -10.58 14.18
N TRP A 274 12.04 -10.78 13.16
CA TRP A 274 12.52 -10.89 11.79
C TRP A 274 13.21 -9.62 11.33
N LEU A 275 14.26 -9.80 10.55
CA LEU A 275 14.93 -8.72 9.83
C LEU A 275 14.09 -8.33 8.61
N ALA A 276 13.03 -7.60 8.85
CA ALA A 276 12.03 -7.18 7.88
C ALA A 276 11.60 -5.74 8.15
N PRO A 277 11.00 -5.03 7.18
CA PRO A 277 10.40 -3.72 7.40
C PRO A 277 9.27 -3.80 8.43
N SER A 278 8.88 -2.66 8.98
CA SER A 278 7.80 -2.56 9.95
C SER A 278 6.91 -1.36 9.65
N LEU A 279 5.63 -1.46 9.96
CA LEU A 279 4.71 -0.32 9.94
C LEU A 279 4.80 0.52 11.21
N ARG A 280 5.28 -0.07 12.31
CA ARG A 280 5.39 0.61 13.60
C ARG A 280 6.83 0.98 13.91
N ARG A 281 6.99 2.17 14.44
CA ARG A 281 8.22 2.55 15.13
C ARG A 281 8.42 1.63 16.34
N SER A 282 9.66 1.24 16.56
CA SER A 282 10.03 0.48 17.77
C SER A 282 10.97 1.30 18.64
N ASP A 283 10.63 1.43 19.90
CA ASP A 283 11.49 2.02 20.92
C ASP A 283 12.17 0.94 21.79
N HIS A 284 11.87 -0.34 21.54
CA HIS A 284 12.38 -1.45 22.34
C HIS A 284 13.75 -1.91 21.87
N HIS A 285 14.77 -1.84 22.75
CA HIS A 285 16.18 -2.13 22.43
C HIS A 285 16.46 -3.58 21.96
N MET A 286 15.57 -4.51 22.25
CA MET A 286 15.71 -5.92 21.85
C MET A 286 15.21 -6.22 20.42
N LEU A 287 14.50 -5.27 19.80
CA LEU A 287 14.02 -5.50 18.45
C LEU A 287 15.12 -5.22 17.41
N PRO A 288 15.28 -6.04 16.40
CA PRO A 288 16.28 -5.83 15.35
C PRO A 288 15.98 -4.53 14.60
N MET A 289 17.02 -3.82 14.17
CA MET A 289 16.91 -2.61 13.36
C MET A 289 16.07 -1.48 13.98
N GLN A 290 16.05 -1.37 15.30
CA GLN A 290 15.19 -0.44 16.05
C GLN A 290 15.18 0.98 15.53
N GLN A 291 16.35 1.48 15.17
CA GLN A 291 16.55 2.84 14.74
C GLN A 291 17.44 2.84 13.50
N GLY A 292 17.09 2.11 12.48
CA GLY A 292 17.88 1.88 11.27
C GLY A 292 18.53 3.12 10.65
N ALA A 293 18.21 4.31 11.14
CA ALA A 293 18.85 5.54 10.77
C ALA A 293 20.16 5.74 11.55
N VAL A 294 21.27 5.76 10.85
CA VAL A 294 22.54 6.19 11.44
C VAL A 294 22.47 7.67 11.73
N LYS A 295 22.65 8.04 13.02
CA LYS A 295 22.78 9.44 13.45
C LYS A 295 24.25 9.83 13.56
N LYS A 296 24.62 10.97 13.00
CA LYS A 296 25.90 11.62 13.27
C LYS A 296 25.62 13.02 13.78
N LEU A 297 26.10 13.31 14.99
CA LEU A 297 25.84 14.59 15.67
C LEU A 297 24.33 14.92 15.82
N GLY A 298 23.51 13.90 16.07
CA GLY A 298 22.07 14.05 16.20
C GLY A 298 21.30 14.13 14.87
N VAL A 299 21.97 14.25 13.73
CA VAL A 299 21.35 14.31 12.42
C VAL A 299 21.22 12.92 11.81
N VAL A 300 20.01 12.55 11.42
CA VAL A 300 19.75 11.29 10.72
C VAL A 300 20.36 11.33 9.32
N LYS A 301 21.10 10.30 8.97
CA LYS A 301 21.67 10.18 7.63
C LYS A 301 20.62 9.71 6.64
N PRO A 302 20.33 10.43 5.55
CA PRO A 302 19.29 10.08 4.57
C PRO A 302 19.48 8.71 3.91
N TRP A 303 20.73 8.24 3.81
CA TRP A 303 21.10 6.98 3.19
C TRP A 303 20.90 5.73 4.08
N ALA A 304 20.47 5.91 5.31
CA ALA A 304 20.18 4.82 6.25
C ALA A 304 18.74 4.96 6.76
N PRO A 305 17.74 4.63 5.91
CA PRO A 305 16.34 4.74 6.29
C PRO A 305 16.04 3.80 7.47
N PRO A 306 15.12 4.20 8.37
CA PRO A 306 14.73 3.39 9.50
C PRO A 306 13.89 2.19 9.06
N ARG A 307 13.73 1.20 9.96
CA ARG A 307 12.88 0.02 9.75
C ARG A 307 11.43 0.37 9.39
N SER A 308 10.91 1.44 9.95
CA SER A 308 9.57 1.98 9.64
C SER A 308 9.67 3.45 9.24
N TYR A 309 8.78 3.89 8.37
CA TYR A 309 8.73 5.26 7.86
C TYR A 309 7.33 5.59 7.38
N GLY A 310 7.03 6.87 7.22
CA GLY A 310 5.81 7.34 6.57
C GLY A 310 6.17 8.09 5.29
N LEU A 311 5.63 7.64 4.15
CA LEU A 311 5.88 8.25 2.85
C LEU A 311 4.62 8.15 1.97
N VAL A 312 4.25 9.29 1.40
CA VAL A 312 3.23 9.40 0.35
C VAL A 312 3.85 10.12 -0.84
N VAL A 313 3.60 9.61 -2.02
CA VAL A 313 4.11 10.16 -3.28
C VAL A 313 2.96 10.74 -4.10
N LYS A 314 3.13 11.96 -4.58
CA LYS A 314 2.27 12.58 -5.58
C LYS A 314 2.78 12.20 -6.96
N LEU A 315 1.91 11.67 -7.79
CA LEU A 315 2.18 11.34 -9.19
C LEU A 315 1.37 12.24 -10.11
N ASP A 316 1.94 12.61 -11.25
CA ASP A 316 1.20 13.27 -12.33
C ASP A 316 0.30 12.27 -13.10
N HIS A 317 -0.41 12.75 -14.11
CA HIS A 317 -1.28 11.92 -14.96
C HIS A 317 -0.54 10.84 -15.78
N HIS A 318 0.78 10.97 -15.93
CA HIS A 318 1.66 9.96 -16.52
C HIS A 318 2.28 9.03 -15.48
N CYS A 319 1.84 9.08 -14.23
CA CYS A 319 2.40 8.37 -13.08
C CYS A 319 3.86 8.69 -12.78
N ARG A 320 4.37 9.88 -13.16
CA ARG A 320 5.71 10.33 -12.78
C ARG A 320 5.66 10.99 -11.41
N PRO A 321 6.59 10.68 -10.50
CA PRO A 321 6.69 11.36 -9.22
C PRO A 321 6.93 12.87 -9.41
N VAL A 322 6.13 13.72 -8.75
CA VAL A 322 6.26 15.17 -8.80
C VAL A 322 6.51 15.78 -7.43
N ALA A 323 6.09 15.12 -6.37
CA ALA A 323 6.34 15.52 -4.98
C ALA A 323 6.20 14.31 -4.05
N SER A 324 6.70 14.43 -2.84
CA SER A 324 6.49 13.44 -1.79
C SER A 324 6.30 14.09 -0.42
N PHE A 325 5.58 13.39 0.45
CA PHE A 325 5.32 13.80 1.82
C PHE A 325 5.90 12.75 2.75
N HIS A 326 6.70 13.21 3.68
CA HIS A 326 7.50 12.37 4.55
C HIS A 326 7.15 12.56 6.01
N SER A 327 7.32 11.49 6.79
CA SER A 327 7.51 11.58 8.22
C SER A 327 9.00 11.79 8.53
N ARG A 328 9.34 11.86 9.81
CA ARG A 328 10.75 11.84 10.25
C ARG A 328 11.18 10.42 10.56
N ALA A 329 12.45 10.10 10.33
CA ALA A 329 13.01 8.82 10.73
C ALA A 329 12.86 8.52 12.24
N ASN A 330 12.81 9.57 13.07
CA ASN A 330 12.51 9.50 14.49
C ASN A 330 11.11 10.01 14.83
N GLY A 331 10.24 10.18 13.83
CA GLY A 331 8.87 10.64 13.97
C GLY A 331 7.93 9.58 14.54
N LYS A 332 6.64 9.89 14.58
CA LYS A 332 5.58 9.01 15.08
C LYS A 332 4.71 8.44 13.98
N ARG A 333 4.53 9.19 12.88
CA ARG A 333 3.55 8.92 11.84
C ARG A 333 4.11 8.01 10.74
N HIS A 334 4.50 6.80 11.14
CA HIS A 334 5.00 5.77 10.25
C HIS A 334 3.90 4.83 9.77
N GLY A 335 4.19 4.06 8.71
CA GLY A 335 3.27 3.06 8.18
C GLY A 335 2.01 3.69 7.59
N VAL A 336 2.14 4.47 6.53
CA VAL A 336 0.98 5.00 5.80
C VAL A 336 0.38 3.88 4.96
N THR A 337 -0.69 3.26 5.47
CA THR A 337 -1.29 2.05 4.87
C THR A 337 -2.51 2.34 4.02
N SER A 338 -3.14 3.50 4.18
CA SER A 338 -4.33 3.86 3.41
C SER A 338 -4.43 5.36 3.19
N LEU A 339 -4.98 5.70 2.03
CA LEU A 339 -5.18 7.06 1.55
C LEU A 339 -6.62 7.24 1.06
N THR A 340 -7.17 8.44 1.21
CA THR A 340 -8.40 8.84 0.53
C THR A 340 -8.38 10.36 0.30
N CYS A 341 -8.92 10.83 -0.83
CA CYS A 341 -8.92 12.23 -1.21
C CYS A 341 -10.33 12.75 -1.40
N THR A 342 -10.59 13.99 -0.96
CA THR A 342 -11.87 14.69 -1.18
C THR A 342 -11.74 15.82 -2.21
N GLY A 343 -10.59 15.90 -2.91
CA GLY A 343 -10.26 17.02 -3.79
C GLY A 343 -9.60 18.18 -3.05
N GLU A 344 -10.08 18.53 -1.88
CA GLU A 344 -9.52 19.62 -1.05
C GLU A 344 -8.48 19.10 -0.04
N CYS A 345 -8.66 17.86 0.44
CA CYS A 345 -7.83 17.27 1.48
C CYS A 345 -7.49 15.81 1.17
N LEU A 346 -6.22 15.49 1.26
CA LEU A 346 -5.73 14.13 1.33
C LEU A 346 -5.77 13.66 2.78
N TYR A 347 -6.53 12.60 3.05
CA TYR A 347 -6.48 11.90 4.34
C TYR A 347 -5.55 10.69 4.22
N ALA A 348 -4.76 10.47 5.25
CA ALA A 348 -3.85 9.34 5.34
C ALA A 348 -3.96 8.66 6.72
N SER A 349 -3.92 7.32 6.76
CA SER A 349 -3.81 6.57 7.99
C SER A 349 -2.34 6.37 8.36
N SER A 350 -1.97 6.65 9.59
CA SER A 350 -0.69 6.28 10.16
C SER A 350 -0.87 5.13 11.14
N PHE A 351 -0.40 3.96 10.77
CA PHE A 351 -0.52 2.74 11.56
C PHE A 351 0.26 2.84 12.89
N SER A 352 1.46 3.45 12.86
CA SER A 352 2.30 3.60 14.04
C SER A 352 1.75 4.57 15.06
N ALA A 353 1.22 5.71 14.60
CA ALA A 353 0.67 6.74 15.47
C ALA A 353 -0.79 6.47 15.89
N GLU A 354 -1.46 5.51 15.22
CA GLU A 354 -2.89 5.24 15.38
C GLU A 354 -3.74 6.49 15.11
N GLU A 355 -3.38 7.21 14.04
CA GLU A 355 -3.97 8.49 13.66
C GLU A 355 -4.45 8.47 12.21
N ILE A 356 -5.52 9.22 11.97
CA ILE A 356 -5.90 9.70 10.65
C ILE A 356 -5.50 11.18 10.58
N ILE A 357 -4.72 11.52 9.57
CA ILE A 357 -4.23 12.89 9.34
C ILE A 357 -4.83 13.47 8.07
N GLY A 358 -4.95 14.80 8.02
CA GLY A 358 -5.40 15.54 6.86
C GLY A 358 -4.31 16.47 6.35
N ILE A 359 -4.07 16.44 5.04
CA ILE A 359 -3.08 17.25 4.33
C ILE A 359 -3.84 18.02 3.25
N PRO A 360 -3.82 19.38 3.23
CA PRO A 360 -4.44 20.15 2.16
C PRO A 360 -3.87 19.78 0.79
N CYS A 361 -4.73 19.66 -0.24
CA CYS A 361 -4.31 19.27 -1.59
C CYS A 361 -3.69 20.43 -2.38
N ASP A 362 -4.00 21.67 -2.02
CA ASP A 362 -3.51 22.90 -2.63
C ASP A 362 -2.03 23.22 -2.30
N GLU A 363 -1.50 22.65 -1.22
CA GLU A 363 -0.08 22.76 -0.86
C GLU A 363 0.83 21.81 -1.67
N SER A 364 0.31 21.13 -2.66
CA SER A 364 0.97 20.04 -3.38
C SER A 364 2.00 20.44 -4.44
N GLY A 365 2.55 21.66 -4.42
CA GLY A 365 3.45 21.99 -5.51
C GLY A 365 4.20 23.32 -5.51
N ALA A 366 4.26 24.05 -4.41
CA ALA A 366 5.07 25.26 -4.33
C ALA A 366 6.26 25.06 -3.36
N ALA A 367 7.38 24.62 -3.89
CA ALA A 367 8.72 24.86 -3.34
C ALA A 367 9.70 24.92 -4.50
#